data_f6be704d86dd005291e092c71d10de5f
#
_entry.id   f6be704d86dd005291e092c71d10de5f
#
_cell.length_a   1.000
_cell.length_b   1.000
_cell.length_c   1.000
_cell.angle_alpha   90.00
_cell.angle_beta   90.00
_cell.angle_gamma   90.00
#
_symmetry.space_group_name_H-M   'P 1'
#
loop_
_entity.id
_entity.type
_entity.pdbx_description
1 polymer ?
#
loop_
_entity_poly.entity_id
_entity_poly.type
_entity_poly.pdbx_seq_one_letter_code
_entity_poly.pdbx_strand_id
1 'polypeptide(L)'
;MPPAVRHLVCAALLAALAPAWAQASRDDAAAAALRVASGRVLAVDRAQSGERPVWRVKVVTAAGEVRVIVIDVASGQPVPGR
;
A
#
# COMPACT_ATOMS: atom_id res chain seq x y z
N MET A 1 -20.31 -19.68 32.92
CA MET A 1 -19.43 -19.96 32.45
C MET A 1 -19.18 -19.73 31.03
N PRO A 2 -19.76 -20.20 30.07
CA PRO A 2 -19.53 -20.01 28.68
C PRO A 2 -19.45 -18.57 28.21
N PRO A 3 -20.21 -17.64 28.72
CA PRO A 3 -20.16 -16.27 28.24
C PRO A 3 -18.80 -15.62 28.36
N ALA A 4 -18.07 -15.91 29.39
CA ALA A 4 -16.77 -15.33 29.58
C ALA A 4 -15.79 -15.78 28.52
N VAL A 5 -15.88 -17.02 28.13
CA VAL A 5 -15.02 -17.57 27.10
C VAL A 5 -15.29 -16.89 25.75
N ARG A 6 -16.53 -16.64 25.46
CA ARG A 6 -16.87 -15.98 24.20
C ARG A 6 -16.27 -14.59 24.10
N HIS A 7 -16.30 -13.85 25.19
CA HIS A 7 -15.75 -12.50 25.18
C HIS A 7 -14.26 -12.52 24.92
N LEU A 8 -13.57 -13.49 25.46
CA LEU A 8 -12.14 -13.59 25.23
C LEU A 8 -11.82 -13.87 23.78
N VAL A 9 -12.61 -14.71 23.13
CA VAL A 9 -12.40 -15.04 21.74
C VAL A 9 -12.60 -13.82 20.87
N CYS A 10 -13.63 -13.04 21.14
CA CYS A 10 -13.88 -11.84 20.34
C CYS A 10 -12.75 -10.83 20.48
N ALA A 11 -12.23 -10.68 21.68
CA ALA A 11 -11.13 -9.75 21.89
C ALA A 11 -9.89 -10.17 21.11
N ALA A 12 -9.62 -11.45 21.06
CA ALA A 12 -8.48 -11.95 20.31
C ALA A 12 -8.61 -11.69 18.83
N LEU A 13 -9.80 -11.83 18.28
CA LEU A 13 -10.02 -11.57 16.88
C LEU A 13 -9.79 -10.11 16.53
N LEU A 14 -10.24 -9.20 17.38
CA LEU A 14 -10.03 -7.80 17.14
C LEU A 14 -8.55 -7.44 17.16
N ALA A 15 -7.81 -8.03 18.08
CA ALA A 15 -6.39 -7.78 18.15
C ALA A 15 -5.68 -8.28 16.89
N ALA A 16 -6.14 -9.39 16.32
CA ALA A 16 -5.52 -9.96 15.14
C ALA A 16 -5.66 -9.09 13.90
N LEU A 17 -6.66 -8.21 13.89
CA LEU A 17 -6.88 -7.34 12.73
C LEU A 17 -5.98 -6.10 12.75
N ALA A 18 -5.38 -5.77 13.89
CA ALA A 18 -4.62 -4.54 14.02
C ALA A 18 -3.43 -4.44 13.07
N PRO A 19 -2.61 -5.47 12.85
CA PRO A 19 -1.45 -5.33 11.98
C PRO A 19 -1.77 -5.15 10.51
N ALA A 20 -3.00 -5.40 10.10
CA ALA A 20 -3.34 -5.39 8.68
C ALA A 20 -3.17 -4.03 8.02
N TRP A 21 -3.16 -2.94 8.80
CA TRP A 21 -3.04 -1.61 8.24
C TRP A 21 -1.63 -1.04 8.34
N ALA A 22 -0.68 -1.85 8.76
CA ALA A 22 0.67 -1.34 9.02
C ALA A 22 1.43 -1.02 7.73
N GLN A 23 1.15 -1.70 6.64
CA GLN A 23 1.90 -1.51 5.41
C GLN A 23 0.99 -1.48 4.21
N ALA A 24 1.39 -0.70 3.23
CA ALA A 24 0.67 -0.64 1.98
C ALA A 24 0.93 -1.90 1.16
N SER A 25 -0.12 -2.48 0.63
CA SER A 25 -0.01 -3.63 -0.24
C SER A 25 0.30 -3.16 -1.66
N ARG A 26 0.54 -4.12 -2.54
CA ARG A 26 0.74 -3.84 -3.95
C ARG A 26 -0.47 -3.11 -4.54
N ASP A 27 -1.68 -3.55 -4.20
CA ASP A 27 -2.89 -2.92 -4.70
C ASP A 27 -3.06 -1.52 -4.14
N ASP A 28 -2.70 -1.32 -2.87
CA ASP A 28 -2.74 0.00 -2.27
C ASP A 28 -1.80 0.96 -3.00
N ALA A 29 -0.62 0.47 -3.36
CA ALA A 29 0.35 1.28 -4.06
C ALA A 29 -0.16 1.68 -5.45
N ALA A 30 -0.78 0.74 -6.15
CA ALA A 30 -1.33 1.03 -7.47
C ALA A 30 -2.42 2.09 -7.39
N ALA A 31 -3.30 1.98 -6.39
CA ALA A 31 -4.37 2.95 -6.21
C ALA A 31 -3.80 4.33 -5.86
N ALA A 32 -2.80 4.37 -5.01
CA ALA A 32 -2.17 5.63 -4.63
C ALA A 32 -1.50 6.30 -5.83
N ALA A 33 -0.83 5.52 -6.66
CA ALA A 33 -0.15 6.04 -7.83
C ALA A 33 -1.15 6.65 -8.83
N LEU A 34 -2.32 6.04 -8.97
CA LEU A 34 -3.32 6.54 -9.89
C LEU A 34 -3.93 7.86 -9.43
N ARG A 35 -3.83 8.17 -8.14
CA ARG A 35 -4.26 9.47 -7.65
C ARG A 35 -3.25 10.56 -8.00
N VAL A 36 -1.99 10.18 -8.21
CA VAL A 36 -0.95 11.12 -8.60
C VAL A 36 -0.94 11.33 -10.11
N ALA A 37 -1.08 10.25 -10.86
CA ALA A 37 -1.05 10.31 -12.32
C ALA A 37 -2.11 9.37 -12.86
N SER A 38 -3.19 9.92 -13.39
CA SER A 38 -4.28 9.12 -13.93
C SER A 38 -3.82 8.38 -15.17
N GLY A 39 -4.27 7.15 -15.32
CA GLY A 39 -3.90 6.35 -16.47
C GLY A 39 -4.04 4.87 -16.16
N ARG A 40 -3.15 4.09 -16.75
CA ARG A 40 -3.18 2.64 -16.59
C ARG A 40 -1.88 2.17 -15.93
N VAL A 41 -2.00 1.32 -14.93
CA VAL A 41 -0.83 0.74 -14.27
C VAL A 41 -0.25 -0.35 -15.16
N LEU A 42 1.03 -0.23 -15.47
CA LEU A 42 1.73 -1.22 -16.28
C LEU A 42 2.48 -2.23 -15.42
N ALA A 43 3.03 -1.79 -14.31
CA ALA A 43 3.82 -2.67 -13.45
C ALA A 43 3.90 -2.09 -12.05
N VAL A 44 4.02 -2.97 -11.07
CA VAL A 44 4.23 -2.59 -9.68
C VAL A 44 5.36 -3.45 -9.14
N ASP A 45 6.48 -2.82 -8.77
CA ASP A 45 7.65 -3.55 -8.32
C ASP A 45 8.09 -3.07 -6.95
N ARG A 46 8.64 -3.99 -6.18
CA ARG A 46 9.21 -3.67 -4.89
C ARG A 46 10.62 -3.16 -5.08
N ALA A 47 11.01 -2.13 -4.33
CA ALA A 47 12.33 -1.54 -4.46
C ALA A 47 12.76 -0.90 -3.15
N GLN A 48 13.97 -0.36 -3.14
CA GLN A 48 14.50 0.37 -2.01
C GLN A 48 14.85 1.77 -2.46
N SER A 49 14.49 2.75 -1.63
CA SER A 49 14.89 4.12 -1.84
C SER A 49 15.67 4.53 -0.59
N GLY A 50 16.99 4.50 -0.69
CA GLY A 50 17.84 4.64 0.50
C GLY A 50 17.61 3.45 1.40
N GLU A 51 17.19 3.70 2.64
CA GLU A 51 16.91 2.64 3.58
C GLU A 51 15.43 2.31 3.67
N ARG A 52 14.63 2.91 2.80
CA ARG A 52 13.19 2.82 2.88
C ARG A 52 12.64 1.89 1.81
N PRO A 53 11.85 0.87 2.18
CA PRO A 53 11.21 0.03 1.17
C PRO A 53 10.10 0.81 0.49
N VAL A 54 10.00 0.68 -0.81
CA VAL A 54 9.01 1.39 -1.60
C VAL A 54 8.43 0.47 -2.67
N TRP A 55 7.30 0.91 -3.23
CA TRP A 55 6.72 0.33 -4.44
C TRP A 55 6.99 1.28 -5.57
N ARG A 56 7.48 0.77 -6.68
CA ARG A 56 7.63 1.57 -7.90
C ARG A 56 6.50 1.20 -8.84
N VAL A 57 5.63 2.14 -9.10
CA VAL A 57 4.45 1.90 -9.94
C VAL A 57 4.65 2.61 -11.25
N LYS A 58 4.65 1.84 -12.33
CA LYS A 58 4.78 2.40 -13.69
C LYS A 58 3.38 2.61 -14.25
N VAL A 59 3.08 3.83 -14.63
CA VAL A 59 1.77 4.23 -15.13
C VAL A 59 1.93 4.85 -16.49
N VAL A 60 1.07 4.44 -17.45
CA VAL A 60 1.00 5.14 -18.72
C VAL A 60 -0.21 6.07 -18.67
N THR A 61 0.01 7.36 -18.93
CA THR A 61 -1.04 8.36 -18.86
C THR A 61 -1.90 8.35 -20.10
N ALA A 62 -2.99 9.11 -20.07
CA ALA A 62 -3.85 9.26 -21.24
C ALA A 62 -3.12 9.87 -22.43
N ALA A 63 -2.08 10.65 -22.16
CA ALA A 63 -1.27 11.26 -23.21
C ALA A 63 -0.23 10.30 -23.78
N GLY A 64 -0.14 9.09 -23.25
CA GLY A 64 0.81 8.11 -23.72
C GLY A 64 2.18 8.17 -23.07
N GLU A 65 2.32 8.97 -22.03
CA GLU A 65 3.59 9.08 -21.32
C GLU A 65 3.70 8.04 -20.22
N VAL A 66 4.89 7.49 -20.06
CA VAL A 66 5.14 6.53 -18.98
C VAL A 66 5.76 7.29 -17.83
N ARG A 67 5.16 7.14 -16.65
CA ARG A 67 5.65 7.78 -15.43
C ARG A 67 5.86 6.73 -14.35
N VAL A 68 6.87 6.93 -13.53
CA VAL A 68 7.14 6.05 -12.40
C VAL A 68 6.80 6.81 -11.14
N ILE A 69 5.85 6.27 -10.37
CA ILE A 69 5.43 6.86 -9.11
C ILE A 69 5.97 5.97 -8.00
N VAL A 70 6.63 6.57 -7.02
CA VAL A 70 7.22 5.83 -5.91
C VAL A 70 6.31 5.99 -4.70
N ILE A 71 5.89 4.86 -4.13
CA ILE A 71 4.99 4.83 -2.97
C ILE A 71 5.72 4.19 -1.80
N ASP A 72 5.71 4.85 -0.65
CA ASP A 72 6.34 4.35 0.55
C ASP A 72 5.53 3.16 1.09
N VAL A 73 6.19 2.02 1.31
CA VAL A 73 5.52 0.82 1.80
C VAL A 73 4.93 1.06 3.20
N ALA A 74 5.65 1.78 4.05
CA ALA A 74 5.21 1.96 5.42
C ALA A 74 3.99 2.85 5.53
N SER A 75 3.90 3.90 4.72
CA SER A 75 2.82 4.87 4.86
C SER A 75 1.77 4.77 3.76
N GLY A 76 2.11 4.18 2.64
CA GLY A 76 1.19 4.15 1.49
C GLY A 76 1.10 5.47 0.77
N GLN A 77 2.00 6.41 1.07
CA GLN A 77 1.96 7.74 0.48
C GLN A 77 3.01 7.87 -0.60
N PRO A 78 2.77 8.73 -1.61
CA PRO A 78 3.79 8.99 -2.62
C PRO A 78 5.02 9.61 -1.98
N VAL A 79 6.18 9.19 -2.43
CA VAL A 79 7.45 9.75 -1.98
C VAL A 79 7.80 10.86 -2.95
N PRO A 80 8.14 12.08 -2.45
CA PRO A 80 8.54 13.17 -3.34
C PRO A 80 9.75 12.75 -4.13
N GLY A 81 9.74 13.14 -5.31
CA GLY A 81 10.71 12.72 -6.21
C GLY A 81 12.07 13.10 -5.99
N ARG A 82 12.73 12.79 -6.23
CA ARG A 82 13.71 12.99 -6.31
C ARG A 82 14.10 12.57 -6.46
#